data_1fed70a320b2bd6e95ad9a0829870d11
#
_entry.id   1fed70a320b2bd6e95ad9a0829870d11
#
_cell.length_a   1.000
_cell.length_b   1.000
_cell.length_c   1.000
_cell.angle_alpha   90.00
_cell.angle_beta   90.00
_cell.angle_gamma   90.00
#
_symmetry.space_group_name_H-M   'P 1'
#
loop_
_entity.id
_entity.type
_entity.pdbx_description
1 polymer ?
#
loop_
_entity_poly.entity_id
_entity_poly.type
_entity_poly.pdbx_seq_one_letter_code
_entity_poly.pdbx_strand_id
1 'polypeptide(L)'
;MQQQQRAKSASSSMNAEGTQVGPLKATLLITNNLAAQLTLVNAVLEQGEWDNNAKPPAQIEPGATGTIIATAPLIGESGIVGDVLYKTESDGVPIVFAFRVPFGKPFPNQASIAHLPPSNLLLSVTPVEPFDPQISPVYSVSPE
;
A
#
# COMPACT_ATOMS: atom_id res chain seq x y z
N MET A 1 2.56 -28.81 -0.51
CA MET A 1 2.18 -28.35 -1.41
C MET A 1 1.86 -28.04 -1.65
N GLN A 2 2.47 -27.94 -1.33
CA GLN A 2 2.11 -27.35 -2.08
C GLN A 2 1.63 -26.90 -2.10
N GLN A 3 1.85 -26.62 -1.43
CA GLN A 3 1.43 -26.16 -2.06
C GLN A 3 1.02 -25.72 -1.95
N GLN A 4 1.31 -25.73 -1.34
CA GLN A 4 0.95 -25.39 -1.85
C GLN A 4 0.67 -24.95 -1.71
N GLN A 5 1.00 -24.96 -1.06
CA GLN A 5 0.79 -24.67 -1.57
C GLN A 5 0.49 -24.15 -1.50
N ARG A 6 0.61 -24.07 -0.76
CA ARG A 6 0.48 -23.74 -1.32
C ARG A 6 0.00 -23.21 -1.28
N ALA A 7 0.34 -23.08 -0.80
CA ALA A 7 -0.07 -22.72 -1.38
C ALA A 7 -0.31 -22.39 -1.26
N LYS A 8 -0.03 -22.04 -0.88
CA LYS A 8 -0.15 -21.75 -1.42
C LYS A 8 -0.50 -21.39 -1.68
N SER A 9 -0.23 -21.31 -1.08
CA SER A 9 -0.49 -21.01 -1.85
C SER A 9 -0.55 -20.93 -2.32
N ALA A 10 -0.28 -20.84 -2.06
CA ALA A 10 -0.30 -20.69 -2.93
C ALA A 10 -0.09 -20.62 -3.29
N SER A 11 0.33 -20.31 -3.22
CA SER A 11 0.76 -20.08 -3.90
C SER A 11 1.53 -19.98 -4.18
N SER A 12 2.03 -19.65 -4.14
CA SER A 12 2.93 -19.43 -4.71
C SER A 12 3.96 -19.78 -4.98
N SER A 13 4.57 -19.75 -5.04
CA SER A 13 5.54 -19.96 -5.49
C SER A 13 6.80 -20.09 -5.81
N MET A 14 7.58 -20.24 -5.56
CA MET A 14 8.72 -20.02 -5.97
C MET A 14 9.57 -20.74 -6.43
N ASN A 15 10.05 -20.71 -6.67
CA ASN A 15 10.91 -21.35 -7.24
C ASN A 15 12.27 -21.31 -7.15
N ALA A 16 12.68 -21.83 -7.25
CA ALA A 16 13.91 -21.91 -7.02
C ALA A 16 14.69 -20.80 -7.00
N GLU A 17 15.42 -20.69 -6.89
CA GLU A 17 16.12 -19.85 -6.83
C GLU A 17 15.80 -18.62 -6.99
N GLY A 18 15.53 -17.92 -6.21
CA GLY A 18 15.22 -16.60 -6.42
C GLY A 18 14.20 -16.33 -7.46
N THR A 19 13.44 -17.29 -7.68
CA THR A 19 12.47 -17.19 -8.71
C THR A 19 11.26 -16.46 -8.24
N GLN A 20 10.69 -15.70 -9.10
CA GLN A 20 9.46 -15.04 -8.85
C GLN A 20 8.37 -16.03 -8.52
N VAL A 21 7.60 -15.79 -7.50
CA VAL A 21 6.71 -16.79 -6.99
C VAL A 21 5.25 -16.38 -6.94
N GLY A 22 4.84 -15.48 -7.72
CA GLY A 22 3.43 -15.13 -7.75
C GLY A 22 3.22 -13.69 -8.11
N PRO A 23 1.96 -13.26 -8.19
CA PRO A 23 1.68 -11.88 -8.52
C PRO A 23 2.16 -10.93 -7.44
N LEU A 24 2.48 -9.72 -7.86
CA LEU A 24 2.85 -8.68 -6.93
C LEU A 24 1.61 -8.15 -6.24
N LYS A 25 1.76 -7.78 -4.99
CA LYS A 25 0.63 -7.30 -4.21
C LYS A 25 1.08 -6.29 -3.16
N ALA A 26 0.34 -5.21 -3.06
CA ALA A 26 0.55 -4.21 -2.00
C ALA A 26 -0.77 -4.07 -1.25
N THR A 27 -0.73 -4.34 0.05
CA THR A 27 -1.87 -4.17 0.94
C THR A 27 -1.57 -3.01 1.87
N LEU A 28 -2.20 -1.88 1.63
CA LEU A 28 -1.99 -0.68 2.42
C LEU A 28 -3.03 -0.64 3.54
N LEU A 29 -2.56 -0.48 4.77
CA LEU A 29 -3.43 -0.31 5.92
C LEU A 29 -3.20 1.11 6.42
N ILE A 30 -4.23 1.95 6.37
CA ILE A 30 -4.13 3.34 6.81
C ILE A 30 -4.95 3.51 8.07
N THR A 31 -4.28 3.75 9.18
CA THR A 31 -4.92 3.92 10.47
C THR A 31 -5.07 5.41 10.77
N ASN A 32 -6.30 5.82 10.97
CA ASN A 32 -6.63 7.22 11.27
C ASN A 32 -6.81 7.38 12.78
N ASN A 33 -5.80 7.90 13.44
CA ASN A 33 -5.85 8.15 14.89
C ASN A 33 -6.26 9.58 15.22
N LEU A 34 -6.79 10.30 14.24
CA LEU A 34 -7.26 11.66 14.45
C LEU A 34 -8.68 11.66 14.97
N ALA A 35 -9.13 12.81 15.48
CA ALA A 35 -10.51 12.99 15.90
C ALA A 35 -11.43 13.29 14.72
N ALA A 36 -10.87 13.57 13.53
CA ALA A 36 -11.63 13.85 12.33
C ALA A 36 -11.37 12.81 11.27
N GLN A 37 -12.31 12.64 10.35
CA GLN A 37 -12.13 11.65 9.28
C GLN A 37 -11.10 12.13 8.24
N LEU A 38 -10.57 11.16 7.50
CA LEU A 38 -9.76 11.41 6.32
C LEU A 38 -10.65 11.25 5.10
N THR A 39 -10.55 12.17 4.17
CA THR A 39 -11.35 12.16 2.96
C THR A 39 -10.48 11.99 1.74
N LEU A 40 -10.83 11.05 0.87
CA LEU A 40 -10.06 10.77 -0.34
C LEU A 40 -10.14 11.93 -1.30
N VAL A 41 -8.97 12.39 -1.75
CA VAL A 41 -8.88 13.44 -2.76
C VAL A 41 -8.59 12.84 -4.11
N ASN A 42 -7.63 11.90 -4.15
CA ASN A 42 -7.21 11.30 -5.41
C ASN A 42 -6.48 10.00 -5.16
N ALA A 43 -6.49 9.12 -6.13
CA ALA A 43 -5.76 7.86 -6.06
C ALA A 43 -5.23 7.56 -7.45
N VAL A 44 -3.92 7.30 -7.54
CA VAL A 44 -3.25 7.10 -8.83
C VAL A 44 -2.47 5.80 -8.78
N LEU A 45 -2.63 4.97 -9.78
CA LEU A 45 -1.76 3.83 -10.04
C LEU A 45 -1.10 4.06 -11.38
N GLU A 46 0.22 4.27 -11.36
CA GLU A 46 0.99 4.36 -12.60
C GLU A 46 1.22 2.99 -13.19
N GLN A 47 1.31 1.98 -12.32
CA GLN A 47 1.44 0.58 -12.71
C GLN A 47 0.62 -0.24 -11.73
N GLY A 48 -0.05 -1.27 -12.25
CA GLY A 48 -0.86 -2.16 -11.43
C GLY A 48 -2.32 -1.85 -11.53
N GLU A 49 -3.11 -2.54 -10.72
CA GLU A 49 -4.57 -2.40 -10.68
C GLU A 49 -5.05 -2.40 -9.24
N TRP A 50 -6.08 -1.61 -8.98
CA TRP A 50 -6.76 -1.69 -7.68
C TRP A 50 -7.56 -2.98 -7.62
N ASP A 51 -7.53 -3.64 -6.47
CA ASP A 51 -8.39 -4.77 -6.22
C ASP A 51 -9.84 -4.27 -6.10
N ASN A 52 -10.78 -4.91 -6.80
CA ASN A 52 -12.15 -4.43 -6.84
C ASN A 52 -12.84 -4.43 -5.48
N ASN A 53 -12.37 -5.27 -4.56
CA ASN A 53 -12.95 -5.38 -3.23
C ASN A 53 -12.22 -4.56 -2.19
N ALA A 54 -11.16 -3.85 -2.58
CA ALA A 54 -10.36 -3.07 -1.64
C ALA A 54 -9.78 -1.84 -2.33
N LYS A 55 -10.63 -1.10 -3.02
CA LYS A 55 -10.24 0.18 -3.62
C LYS A 55 -10.08 1.22 -2.51
N PRO A 56 -9.37 2.31 -2.77
CA PRO A 56 -9.26 3.37 -1.78
C PRO A 56 -10.64 3.83 -1.32
N PRO A 57 -10.93 3.72 -0.02
CA PRO A 57 -12.24 4.17 0.47
C PRO A 57 -12.37 5.69 0.39
N ALA A 58 -13.58 6.16 0.19
CA ALA A 58 -13.84 7.58 0.09
C ALA A 58 -13.51 8.29 1.41
N GLN A 59 -13.67 7.59 2.52
CA GLN A 59 -13.44 8.17 3.85
C GLN A 59 -12.86 7.11 4.78
N ILE A 60 -11.99 7.55 5.70
CA ILE A 60 -11.50 6.71 6.78
C ILE A 60 -11.87 7.41 8.06
N GLU A 61 -12.78 6.79 8.82
CA GLU A 61 -13.34 7.40 10.01
C GLU A 61 -12.31 7.49 11.14
N PRO A 62 -12.53 8.38 12.12
CA PRO A 62 -11.65 8.46 13.28
C PRO A 62 -11.56 7.11 13.97
N GLY A 63 -10.35 6.68 14.27
CA GLY A 63 -10.10 5.41 14.95
C GLY A 63 -10.19 4.20 14.05
N ALA A 64 -10.49 4.36 12.77
CA ALA A 64 -10.65 3.25 11.85
C ALA A 64 -9.39 3.03 11.02
N THR A 65 -9.29 1.85 10.43
CA THR A 65 -8.21 1.51 9.50
C THR A 65 -8.83 1.21 8.14
N GLY A 66 -8.39 1.95 7.14
CA GLY A 66 -8.78 1.68 5.75
C GLY A 66 -7.83 0.68 5.12
N THR A 67 -8.37 -0.22 4.31
CA THR A 67 -7.58 -1.24 3.62
C THR A 67 -7.65 -1.00 2.12
N ILE A 68 -6.48 -0.94 1.48
CA ILE A 68 -6.39 -0.70 0.04
C ILE A 68 -5.46 -1.75 -0.53
N ILE A 69 -5.88 -2.42 -1.60
CA ILE A 69 -5.07 -3.45 -2.21
C ILE A 69 -4.84 -3.13 -3.68
N ALA A 70 -3.57 -3.19 -4.09
CA ALA A 70 -3.17 -3.06 -5.48
C ALA A 70 -2.40 -4.30 -5.87
N THR A 71 -2.58 -4.76 -7.09
CA THR A 71 -1.91 -5.96 -7.59
C THR A 71 -1.35 -5.70 -8.98
N ALA A 72 -0.38 -6.52 -9.35
CA ALA A 72 0.10 -6.57 -10.73
C ALA A 72 0.24 -8.03 -11.13
N PRO A 73 -0.21 -8.38 -12.32
CA PRO A 73 -0.13 -9.78 -12.74
C PRO A 73 1.32 -10.19 -12.96
N LEU A 74 1.57 -11.48 -12.82
CA LEU A 74 2.89 -12.03 -13.05
C LEU A 74 3.31 -11.85 -14.52
N ILE A 75 2.36 -11.89 -15.42
CA ILE A 75 2.59 -11.72 -16.84
C ILE A 75 2.55 -10.23 -17.17
N GLY A 76 3.48 -9.77 -18.00
CA GLY A 76 3.48 -8.38 -18.41
C GLY A 76 4.63 -7.57 -17.86
N GLU A 77 5.39 -8.14 -16.94
CA GLU A 77 6.61 -7.51 -16.42
C GLU A 77 6.36 -6.11 -15.89
N SER A 78 5.23 -5.94 -15.22
CA SER A 78 4.85 -4.67 -14.66
C SER A 78 4.84 -4.75 -13.14
N GLY A 79 5.29 -3.67 -12.49
CA GLY A 79 5.25 -3.60 -11.04
C GLY A 79 3.98 -2.93 -10.55
N ILE A 80 4.01 -2.50 -9.29
CA ILE A 80 2.97 -1.68 -8.70
C ILE A 80 3.63 -0.36 -8.32
N VAL A 81 3.08 0.74 -8.79
CA VAL A 81 3.56 2.07 -8.43
C VAL A 81 2.35 2.98 -8.30
N GLY A 82 2.19 3.56 -7.14
CA GLY A 82 1.06 4.46 -6.98
C GLY A 82 1.10 5.27 -5.70
N ASP A 83 0.09 6.10 -5.55
CA ASP A 83 -0.11 6.87 -4.33
C ASP A 83 -1.58 7.19 -4.15
N VAL A 84 -1.93 7.47 -2.91
CA VAL A 84 -3.28 7.86 -2.54
C VAL A 84 -3.17 9.14 -1.75
N LEU A 85 -4.01 10.10 -2.09
CA LEU A 85 -4.02 11.40 -1.43
C LEU A 85 -5.31 11.53 -0.64
N TYR A 86 -5.16 11.70 0.67
CA TYR A 86 -6.28 12.00 1.56
C TYR A 86 -6.06 13.38 2.16
N LYS A 87 -7.12 13.98 2.65
CA LYS A 87 -7.02 15.21 3.41
C LYS A 87 -7.77 15.06 4.72
N THR A 88 -7.31 15.79 5.74
CA THR A 88 -8.03 15.83 7.01
C THR A 88 -9.30 16.65 6.82
N GLU A 89 -10.40 16.17 7.35
CA GLU A 89 -11.68 16.85 7.20
C GLU A 89 -11.68 18.19 7.92
N SER A 90 -11.03 18.25 9.10
CA SER A 90 -11.06 19.47 9.90
C SER A 90 -10.21 20.59 9.33
N ASP A 91 -8.96 20.29 8.94
CA ASP A 91 -8.00 21.32 8.54
C ASP A 91 -7.62 21.28 7.07
N GLY A 92 -8.10 20.28 6.34
CA GLY A 92 -7.79 20.16 4.94
C GLY A 92 -6.32 19.85 4.64
N VAL A 93 -5.60 19.24 5.59
CA VAL A 93 -4.19 18.92 5.40
C VAL A 93 -4.04 17.73 4.45
N PRO A 94 -3.36 17.91 3.31
CA PRO A 94 -3.16 16.80 2.38
C PRO A 94 -2.09 15.82 2.90
N ILE A 95 -2.37 14.54 2.80
CA ILE A 95 -1.45 13.48 3.20
C ILE A 95 -1.33 12.49 2.05
N VAL A 96 -0.10 12.25 1.61
CA VAL A 96 0.18 11.34 0.51
C VAL A 96 0.71 10.02 1.08
N PHE A 97 0.09 8.91 0.67
CA PHE A 97 0.51 7.57 1.03
C PHE A 97 1.03 6.93 -0.25
N ALA A 98 2.34 6.76 -0.35
CA ALA A 98 2.96 6.27 -1.57
C ALA A 98 3.52 4.86 -1.37
N PHE A 99 3.54 4.08 -2.44
CA PHE A 99 3.99 2.70 -2.37
C PHE A 99 4.51 2.24 -3.72
N ARG A 100 5.41 1.25 -3.66
CA ARG A 100 6.04 0.76 -4.86
C ARG A 100 6.50 -0.67 -4.66
N VAL A 101 6.13 -1.56 -5.59
CA VAL A 101 6.60 -2.94 -5.66
C VAL A 101 7.10 -3.15 -7.09
N PRO A 102 8.40 -2.88 -7.34
CA PRO A 102 8.92 -2.97 -8.71
C PRO A 102 8.93 -4.40 -9.20
N PHE A 103 8.78 -4.57 -10.50
CA PHE A 103 8.96 -5.86 -11.10
C PHE A 103 10.47 -6.12 -11.22
N GLY A 104 10.92 -7.17 -10.56
CA GLY A 104 12.31 -7.58 -10.67
C GLY A 104 13.28 -6.77 -9.83
N LYS A 105 14.44 -7.35 -9.62
CA LYS A 105 15.53 -6.71 -8.92
C LYS A 105 16.34 -5.89 -9.91
N PRO A 106 17.14 -4.94 -9.48
CA PRO A 106 17.58 -4.69 -8.10
C PRO A 106 16.79 -3.61 -7.36
N PHE A 107 15.65 -3.20 -7.88
CA PHE A 107 14.92 -2.09 -7.28
C PHE A 107 14.11 -2.56 -6.08
N PRO A 108 14.31 -1.96 -4.90
CA PRO A 108 13.61 -2.39 -3.69
C PRO A 108 12.19 -1.86 -3.63
N ASN A 109 11.35 -2.56 -2.86
CA ASN A 109 10.02 -2.09 -2.53
C ASN A 109 10.14 -0.85 -1.64
N GLN A 110 9.14 0.02 -1.70
CA GLN A 110 9.12 1.24 -0.90
C GLN A 110 7.72 1.58 -0.46
N ALA A 111 7.61 2.16 0.73
CA ALA A 111 6.37 2.74 1.22
C ALA A 111 6.74 4.01 1.96
N SER A 112 6.00 5.08 1.72
CA SER A 112 6.29 6.35 2.36
C SER A 112 5.01 7.12 2.62
N ILE A 113 5.11 8.10 3.53
CA ILE A 113 3.99 8.94 3.90
C ILE A 113 4.52 10.36 4.09
N ALA A 114 3.76 11.34 3.60
CA ALA A 114 4.16 12.72 3.71
C ALA A 114 2.94 13.62 3.78
N HIS A 115 3.11 14.79 4.38
CA HIS A 115 2.07 15.80 4.37
C HIS A 115 2.65 17.12 3.89
N LEU A 116 1.78 18.01 3.41
CA LEU A 116 2.20 19.34 3.03
C LEU A 116 2.14 20.25 4.25
N PRO A 117 3.19 21.04 4.51
CA PRO A 117 3.20 21.98 5.63
C PRO A 117 2.19 23.13 5.39
N PRO A 118 1.73 23.75 6.46
CA PRO A 118 2.04 23.43 7.85
C PRO A 118 1.14 22.34 8.40
N SER A 119 1.69 21.56 9.30
CA SER A 119 0.93 20.46 9.89
C SER A 119 1.55 20.03 11.20
N ASN A 120 0.68 19.67 12.16
CA ASN A 120 1.10 19.15 13.44
C ASN A 120 0.81 17.66 13.54
N LEU A 121 0.82 16.98 12.41
CA LEU A 121 0.51 15.55 12.39
C LEU A 121 1.76 14.72 12.59
N LEU A 122 1.61 13.62 13.30
CA LEU A 122 2.65 12.59 13.39
C LEU A 122 2.32 11.52 12.39
N LEU A 123 3.22 11.31 11.44
CA LEU A 123 3.03 10.34 10.38
C LEU A 123 4.05 9.23 10.53
N SER A 124 3.61 7.99 10.35
CA SER A 124 4.53 6.86 10.36
C SER A 124 4.10 5.81 9.38
N VAL A 125 5.06 5.01 8.93
CA VAL A 125 4.79 3.86 8.09
C VAL A 125 5.73 2.74 8.52
N THR A 126 5.22 1.51 8.60
CA THR A 126 6.07 0.37 8.93
C THR A 126 7.00 0.07 7.76
N PRO A 127 8.23 -0.38 8.04
CA PRO A 127 9.14 -0.74 6.95
C PRO A 127 8.61 -1.95 6.19
N VAL A 128 8.96 -2.04 4.92
CA VAL A 128 8.57 -3.16 4.07
C VAL A 128 9.80 -3.96 3.69
N GLU A 129 9.60 -5.27 3.47
CA GLU A 129 10.69 -6.13 2.99
C GLU A 129 11.08 -5.68 1.58
N PRO A 130 12.36 -5.41 1.35
CA PRO A 130 12.75 -4.76 0.10
C PRO A 130 12.52 -5.58 -1.16
N PHE A 131 12.50 -6.91 -1.07
CA PHE A 131 12.39 -7.73 -2.27
C PHE A 131 11.30 -8.78 -2.22
N ASP A 132 10.39 -8.65 -1.26
CA ASP A 132 9.23 -9.54 -1.19
C ASP A 132 8.25 -9.14 -2.30
N PRO A 133 7.66 -10.09 -3.02
CA PRO A 133 6.65 -9.74 -4.03
C PRO A 133 5.38 -9.15 -3.43
N GLN A 134 5.21 -9.27 -2.12
CA GLN A 134 4.03 -8.72 -1.45
C GLN A 134 4.48 -7.86 -0.27
N ILE A 135 3.87 -6.69 -0.15
CA ILE A 135 4.15 -5.79 0.98
C ILE A 135 2.83 -5.44 1.66
N SER A 136 2.93 -5.14 2.95
CA SER A 136 1.76 -4.78 3.75
C SER A 136 2.09 -3.62 4.70
N PRO A 137 2.41 -2.44 4.16
CA PRO A 137 2.75 -1.32 5.02
C PRO A 137 1.56 -0.85 5.83
N VAL A 138 1.81 -0.52 7.09
CA VAL A 138 0.82 0.09 7.96
C VAL A 138 1.19 1.56 8.11
N TYR A 139 0.32 2.42 7.63
CA TYR A 139 0.49 3.86 7.75
C TYR A 139 -0.35 4.34 8.92
N SER A 140 0.19 5.27 9.69
CA SER A 140 -0.53 5.85 10.82
C SER A 140 -0.50 7.36 10.75
N VAL A 141 -1.64 7.96 11.00
CA VAL A 141 -1.79 9.42 11.06
C VAL A 141 -2.31 9.73 12.45
N SER A 142 -1.53 10.47 13.22
CA SER A 142 -1.86 10.75 14.62
C SER A 142 -1.70 12.24 14.91
N PRO A 143 -2.38 12.75 15.94
CA PRO A 143 -2.15 14.14 16.36
C PRO A 143 -0.80 14.24 17.05
N GLU A 144 -0.21 15.41 16.91
CA GLU A 144 1.06 15.68 17.59
C GLU A 144 0.85 15.85 19.08
#